data_3d2f50f4d4bc15d4aca39b3bdc2eb527
#
_entry.id   3d2f50f4d4bc15d4aca39b3bdc2eb527
#
_cell.length_a   1.000
_cell.length_b   1.000
_cell.length_c   1.000
_cell.angle_alpha   90.00
_cell.angle_beta   90.00
_cell.angle_gamma   90.00
#
_symmetry.space_group_name_H-M   'P 1'
#
loop_
_entity.id
_entity.type
_entity.pdbx_description
1 polymer ?
#
loop_
_entity_poly.entity_id
_entity_poly.type
_entity_poly.pdbx_seq_one_letter_code
_entity_poly.pdbx_strand_id
1 'polypeptide(L)'
;MISGKIATLLILATILSVIAALVVAGRYRAKMQALMKMPLNLVPTVAFGATGAALPVAADNPPLPVSLDDNRRARRQLVVGFIGLTLLIALSRTLLTQIIADGPITWKTLLTLGAAYAWPVVPVIAVIDRWRRRRLVGALLLWFVAAIALLSWRVNENVSFTQILFWMTFDIGLPLIVVTALCLGGATRAVGPWLAPLFIVLCWASQAGVDLLNLLFEQRSPLIYWVVSWLPPIAGIALFALAPWLLAWWPAKALGRWIAGAYARRQISELFYLFTAVWAIALTGPALGALASLGWGALIEFLPMLWIPVGAWLMRSQAEQRPSGRPPTLLVLRVFQQDANVQDLFDRVIDRWRLTGNTVLIAGTDVLSHTIDPDDIFAFLDGKLSERFIHRPEDVARRLAAFELRPDAEGRYRVNECYCHDTTWQLALAELLRSSDAVLMDLRNFVAANKGCLYELETLSTAPGLKRVVVLVNDRTEIAAAQAATASAPTGRFVWLAQQGEVPPATEQVLTPLLETSSG
;
A
#
# COMPACT_ATOMS: atom_id res chain seq x y z
N MET A 1 13.43 27.71 13.86
CA MET A 1 14.39 27.27 12.80
C MET A 1 14.78 25.83 13.05
N ILE A 2 14.53 24.93 12.10
CA ILE A 2 15.04 23.56 12.17
C ILE A 2 16.57 23.65 12.15
N SER A 3 17.22 23.20 13.22
CA SER A 3 18.69 23.23 13.28
C SER A 3 19.26 22.29 12.21
N GLY A 4 20.47 22.57 11.70
CA GLY A 4 21.13 21.69 10.73
C GLY A 4 21.23 20.24 11.23
N LYS A 5 21.32 20.02 12.56
CA LYS A 5 21.25 18.70 13.20
C LYS A 5 19.97 17.94 12.86
N ILE A 6 18.79 18.57 12.93
CA ILE A 6 17.50 17.93 12.64
C ILE A 6 17.43 17.52 11.18
N ALA A 7 17.84 18.41 10.25
CA ALA A 7 17.89 18.08 8.83
C ALA A 7 18.81 16.88 8.55
N THR A 8 19.99 16.86 9.16
CA THR A 8 20.94 15.74 9.02
C THR A 8 20.34 14.43 9.54
N LEU A 9 19.68 14.45 10.70
CA LEU A 9 19.03 13.26 11.26
C LEU A 9 17.90 12.74 10.37
N LEU A 10 17.06 13.63 9.82
CA LEU A 10 15.99 13.24 8.90
C LEU A 10 16.52 12.64 7.60
N ILE A 11 17.58 13.21 7.04
CA ILE A 11 18.24 12.67 5.84
C ILE A 11 18.83 11.28 6.13
N LEU A 12 19.56 11.15 7.25
CA LEU A 12 20.16 9.87 7.64
C LEU A 12 19.09 8.80 7.89
N ALA A 13 18.04 9.13 8.64
CA ALA A 13 16.91 8.24 8.90
C ALA A 13 16.24 7.80 7.60
N THR A 14 16.08 8.70 6.62
CA THR A 14 15.52 8.39 5.30
C THR A 14 16.40 7.40 4.54
N ILE A 15 17.70 7.65 4.47
CA ILE A 15 18.65 6.75 3.78
C ILE A 15 18.61 5.36 4.42
N LEU A 16 18.68 5.27 5.75
CA LEU A 16 18.61 4.00 6.47
C LEU A 16 17.27 3.28 6.24
N SER A 17 16.17 4.02 6.23
CA SER A 17 14.84 3.46 5.96
C SER A 17 14.72 2.88 4.55
N VAL A 18 15.24 3.58 3.54
CA VAL A 18 15.25 3.09 2.15
C VAL A 18 16.10 1.83 2.03
N ILE A 19 17.32 1.82 2.59
CA ILE A 19 18.20 0.65 2.59
C ILE A 19 17.50 -0.53 3.27
N ALA A 20 16.96 -0.33 4.47
CA ALA A 20 16.25 -1.37 5.21
C ALA A 20 15.03 -1.89 4.44
N ALA A 21 14.23 -1.02 3.83
CA ALA A 21 13.07 -1.41 3.02
C ALA A 21 13.49 -2.27 1.82
N LEU A 22 14.56 -1.91 1.12
CA LEU A 22 15.08 -2.69 0.00
C LEU A 22 15.61 -4.06 0.45
N VAL A 23 16.29 -4.12 1.60
CA VAL A 23 16.79 -5.38 2.18
C VAL A 23 15.63 -6.29 2.57
N VAL A 24 14.61 -5.76 3.26
CA VAL A 24 13.42 -6.54 3.66
C VAL A 24 12.68 -7.05 2.43
N ALA A 25 12.42 -6.19 1.43
CA ALA A 25 11.77 -6.57 0.19
C ALA A 25 12.57 -7.62 -0.60
N GLY A 26 13.90 -7.49 -0.64
CA GLY A 26 14.79 -8.47 -1.28
C GLY A 26 14.74 -9.84 -0.59
N ARG A 27 14.83 -9.86 0.75
CA ARG A 27 14.75 -11.10 1.54
C ARG A 27 13.36 -11.76 1.44
N TYR A 28 12.30 -10.96 1.45
CA TYR A 28 10.94 -11.43 1.22
C TYR A 28 10.84 -12.16 -0.13
N ARG A 29 11.27 -11.51 -1.21
CA ARG A 29 11.24 -12.10 -2.56
C ARG A 29 12.05 -13.41 -2.64
N ALA A 30 13.26 -13.42 -2.08
CA ALA A 30 14.09 -14.62 -2.05
C ALA A 30 13.41 -15.77 -1.28
N LYS A 31 12.76 -15.46 -0.14
CA LYS A 31 12.03 -16.48 0.64
C LYS A 31 10.81 -17.00 -0.11
N MET A 32 10.04 -16.11 -0.77
CA MET A 32 8.89 -16.50 -1.59
C MET A 32 9.31 -17.41 -2.74
N GLN A 33 10.36 -17.03 -3.48
CA GLN A 33 10.89 -17.87 -4.57
C GLN A 33 11.38 -19.23 -4.07
N ALA A 34 12.00 -19.28 -2.89
CA ALA A 34 12.43 -20.54 -2.29
C ALA A 34 11.22 -21.42 -1.92
N LEU A 35 10.15 -20.83 -1.37
CA LEU A 35 8.93 -21.56 -1.03
C LEU A 35 8.21 -22.07 -2.30
N MET A 36 8.15 -21.29 -3.36
CA MET A 36 7.53 -21.70 -4.64
C MET A 36 8.29 -22.83 -5.35
N LYS A 37 9.64 -22.89 -5.21
CA LYS A 37 10.50 -23.91 -5.83
C LYS A 37 10.69 -25.16 -4.97
N MET A 38 10.09 -25.22 -3.80
CA MET A 38 10.26 -26.36 -2.88
C MET A 38 9.68 -27.62 -3.55
N PRO A 39 10.48 -28.67 -3.83
CA PRO A 39 9.95 -29.92 -4.36
C PRO A 39 9.09 -30.58 -3.29
N LEU A 40 7.81 -30.66 -3.52
CA LEU A 40 6.92 -31.47 -2.72
C LEU A 40 7.14 -32.93 -3.12
N ASN A 41 7.76 -33.72 -2.26
CA ASN A 41 7.79 -35.18 -2.36
C ASN A 41 6.41 -35.80 -2.12
N LEU A 42 5.37 -35.18 -2.61
CA LEU A 42 3.99 -35.56 -2.37
C LEU A 42 3.19 -35.44 -3.67
N VAL A 43 3.11 -36.52 -4.35
CA VAL A 43 1.97 -36.74 -5.25
C VAL A 43 1.25 -37.97 -4.74
N PRO A 44 -0.01 -37.87 -4.58
CA PRO A 44 -0.89 -38.72 -5.35
C PRO A 44 -1.85 -37.88 -6.18
N THR A 45 -2.02 -38.28 -7.41
CA THR A 45 -3.23 -38.09 -8.22
C THR A 45 -4.41 -38.61 -7.39
N VAL A 46 -5.03 -37.74 -6.61
CA VAL A 46 -6.27 -38.09 -5.92
C VAL A 46 -7.41 -37.66 -6.82
N ALA A 47 -8.17 -38.66 -7.24
CA ALA A 47 -9.47 -38.45 -7.87
C ALA A 47 -10.32 -37.57 -6.97
N PHE A 48 -10.90 -36.51 -7.52
CA PHE A 48 -11.73 -35.55 -6.79
C PHE A 48 -12.94 -36.23 -6.14
N GLY A 49 -12.84 -36.47 -4.84
CA GLY A 49 -13.95 -36.71 -3.94
C GLY A 49 -14.22 -35.43 -3.17
N ALA A 50 -15.38 -34.85 -3.35
CA ALA A 50 -15.82 -33.62 -2.69
C ALA A 50 -15.91 -33.81 -1.17
N THR A 51 -14.90 -33.34 -0.43
CA THR A 51 -14.97 -33.19 1.02
C THR A 51 -14.15 -31.95 1.41
N GLY A 52 -14.78 -30.81 1.37
CA GLY A 52 -14.24 -29.58 1.92
C GLY A 52 -15.39 -28.66 2.31
N ALA A 53 -15.27 -27.94 3.42
CA ALA A 53 -16.17 -26.84 3.69
C ALA A 53 -16.05 -25.84 2.54
N ALA A 54 -17.02 -25.91 1.63
CA ALA A 54 -17.07 -25.09 0.45
C ALA A 54 -17.08 -23.61 0.86
N LEU A 55 -16.28 -22.79 0.19
CA LEU A 55 -16.64 -21.38 0.06
C LEU A 55 -18.11 -21.32 -0.33
N PRO A 56 -18.89 -20.35 0.16
CA PRO A 56 -20.27 -20.20 -0.28
C PRO A 56 -20.30 -20.19 -1.81
N VAL A 57 -20.90 -21.23 -2.35
CA VAL A 57 -20.98 -21.45 -3.81
C VAL A 57 -21.67 -20.23 -4.38
N ALA A 58 -21.09 -19.62 -5.41
CA ALA A 58 -21.65 -18.44 -6.08
C ALA A 58 -23.09 -18.69 -6.58
N ALA A 59 -23.41 -19.96 -6.90
CA ALA A 59 -24.72 -20.38 -7.38
C ALA A 59 -25.86 -20.25 -6.34
N ASP A 60 -25.56 -20.41 -5.04
CA ASP A 60 -26.59 -20.44 -4.00
C ASP A 60 -26.96 -19.03 -3.47
N ASN A 61 -26.14 -18.04 -3.75
CA ASN A 61 -26.38 -16.65 -3.31
C ASN A 61 -25.89 -15.68 -4.39
N PRO A 62 -26.80 -15.18 -5.25
CA PRO A 62 -26.45 -14.29 -6.36
C PRO A 62 -25.74 -13.03 -5.83
N PRO A 63 -24.75 -12.52 -6.55
CA PRO A 63 -24.06 -11.30 -6.17
C PRO A 63 -25.00 -10.11 -6.28
N LEU A 64 -24.75 -9.08 -5.47
CA LEU A 64 -25.40 -7.79 -5.62
C LEU A 64 -25.18 -7.26 -7.04
N PRO A 65 -26.22 -6.77 -7.71
CA PRO A 65 -26.07 -6.07 -8.97
C PRO A 65 -25.27 -4.79 -8.75
N VAL A 66 -24.16 -4.67 -9.46
CA VAL A 66 -23.26 -3.51 -9.38
C VAL A 66 -23.08 -2.94 -10.79
N SER A 67 -23.31 -1.65 -10.92
CA SER A 67 -23.14 -0.93 -12.19
C SER A 67 -21.80 -0.19 -12.26
N LEU A 68 -21.44 0.24 -13.47
CA LEU A 68 -20.29 1.12 -13.67
C LEU A 68 -20.45 2.46 -12.93
N ASP A 69 -21.69 2.97 -12.82
CA ASP A 69 -21.97 4.21 -12.10
C ASP A 69 -21.80 4.06 -10.58
N ASP A 70 -22.12 2.90 -10.02
CA ASP A 70 -21.82 2.60 -8.62
C ASP A 70 -20.30 2.58 -8.37
N ASN A 71 -19.53 2.01 -9.30
CA ASN A 71 -18.08 2.03 -9.22
C ASN A 71 -17.50 3.45 -9.32
N ARG A 72 -18.03 4.28 -10.23
CA ARG A 72 -17.64 5.70 -10.35
C ARG A 72 -18.00 6.49 -9.08
N ARG A 73 -19.19 6.24 -8.50
CA ARG A 73 -19.65 6.86 -7.25
C ARG A 73 -18.75 6.47 -6.09
N ALA A 74 -18.43 5.18 -5.93
CA ALA A 74 -17.53 4.69 -4.90
C ALA A 74 -16.13 5.32 -4.99
N ARG A 75 -15.58 5.45 -6.21
CA ARG A 75 -14.30 6.16 -6.42
C ARG A 75 -14.39 7.63 -6.02
N ARG A 76 -15.44 8.32 -6.44
CA ARG A 76 -15.63 9.74 -6.09
C ARG A 76 -15.74 9.94 -4.58
N GLN A 77 -16.49 9.10 -3.89
CA GLN A 77 -16.62 9.12 -2.42
C GLN A 77 -15.26 8.92 -1.74
N LEU A 78 -14.47 7.94 -2.20
CA LEU A 78 -13.14 7.68 -1.70
C LEU A 78 -12.21 8.90 -1.85
N VAL A 79 -12.15 9.47 -3.05
CA VAL A 79 -11.30 10.64 -3.34
C VAL A 79 -11.73 11.85 -2.52
N VAL A 80 -13.02 12.16 -2.49
CA VAL A 80 -13.57 13.30 -1.73
C VAL A 80 -13.34 13.11 -0.23
N GLY A 81 -13.51 11.90 0.30
CA GLY A 81 -13.25 11.59 1.70
C GLY A 81 -11.80 11.85 2.11
N PHE A 82 -10.84 11.37 1.33
CA PHE A 82 -9.42 11.61 1.63
C PHE A 82 -8.98 13.06 1.40
N ILE A 83 -9.55 13.77 0.40
CA ILE A 83 -9.33 15.21 0.23
C ILE A 83 -9.87 15.96 1.46
N GLY A 84 -11.11 15.70 1.87
CA GLY A 84 -11.71 16.33 3.05
C GLY A 84 -10.91 16.10 4.32
N LEU A 85 -10.47 14.86 4.54
CA LEU A 85 -9.63 14.49 5.69
C LEU A 85 -8.27 15.22 5.65
N THR A 86 -7.64 15.31 4.47
CA THR A 86 -6.39 16.05 4.28
C THR A 86 -6.57 17.54 4.62
N LEU A 87 -7.65 18.14 4.14
CA LEU A 87 -7.94 19.56 4.43
C LEU A 87 -8.20 19.79 5.92
N LEU A 88 -8.92 18.91 6.60
CA LEU A 88 -9.16 19.01 8.04
C LEU A 88 -7.84 18.96 8.83
N ILE A 89 -6.95 18.04 8.48
CA ILE A 89 -5.63 17.93 9.12
C ILE A 89 -4.78 19.16 8.82
N ALA A 90 -4.74 19.64 7.57
CA ALA A 90 -3.97 20.81 7.17
C ALA A 90 -4.46 22.09 7.86
N LEU A 91 -5.77 22.28 7.96
CA LEU A 91 -6.38 23.41 8.67
C LEU A 91 -6.09 23.33 10.18
N SER A 92 -6.25 22.16 10.79
CA SER A 92 -5.93 21.96 12.21
C SER A 92 -4.46 22.23 12.51
N ARG A 93 -3.56 21.79 11.61
CA ARG A 93 -2.12 22.11 11.70
C ARG A 93 -1.89 23.62 11.58
N THR A 94 -2.57 24.29 10.64
CA THR A 94 -2.44 25.76 10.48
C THR A 94 -2.87 26.50 11.74
N LEU A 95 -4.00 26.12 12.33
CA LEU A 95 -4.49 26.70 13.58
C LEU A 95 -3.48 26.48 14.72
N LEU A 96 -3.00 25.26 14.87
CA LEU A 96 -2.04 24.90 15.89
C LEU A 96 -0.73 25.70 15.75
N THR A 97 -0.20 25.79 14.54
CA THR A 97 1.00 26.58 14.24
C THR A 97 0.82 28.05 14.62
N GLN A 98 -0.36 28.65 14.34
CA GLN A 98 -0.64 30.03 14.71
C GLN A 98 -0.81 30.21 16.23
N ILE A 99 -1.43 29.26 16.91
CA ILE A 99 -1.58 29.29 18.39
C ILE A 99 -0.20 29.20 19.07
N ILE A 100 0.66 28.27 18.63
CA ILE A 100 2.00 28.09 19.20
C ILE A 100 2.90 29.33 18.94
N ALA A 101 2.75 29.96 17.77
CA ALA A 101 3.55 31.11 17.37
C ALA A 101 2.95 32.46 17.80
N ASP A 102 1.86 32.48 18.56
CA ASP A 102 1.10 33.71 18.93
C ASP A 102 0.75 34.56 17.68
N GLY A 103 0.54 33.90 16.56
CA GLY A 103 0.30 34.54 15.27
C GLY A 103 -1.18 34.87 15.02
N PRO A 104 -1.47 35.84 14.13
CA PRO A 104 -2.85 36.20 13.83
C PRO A 104 -3.59 35.11 13.05
N ILE A 105 -4.73 34.69 13.56
CA ILE A 105 -5.64 33.74 12.89
C ILE A 105 -6.56 34.57 11.97
N THR A 106 -6.16 34.71 10.72
CA THR A 106 -6.95 35.38 9.69
C THR A 106 -7.35 34.40 8.58
N TRP A 107 -8.39 34.72 7.80
CA TRP A 107 -8.77 33.91 6.64
C TRP A 107 -7.64 33.77 5.63
N LYS A 108 -6.84 34.85 5.46
CA LYS A 108 -5.66 34.86 4.60
C LYS A 108 -4.59 33.87 5.10
N THR A 109 -4.39 33.79 6.41
CA THR A 109 -3.49 32.82 7.04
C THR A 109 -3.98 31.37 6.84
N LEU A 110 -5.28 31.15 7.10
CA LEU A 110 -5.87 29.82 6.95
C LEU A 110 -5.78 29.33 5.50
N LEU A 111 -6.05 30.21 4.53
CA LEU A 111 -5.97 29.86 3.12
C LEU A 111 -4.52 29.55 2.68
N THR A 112 -3.57 30.43 2.99
CA THR A 112 -2.19 30.31 2.48
C THR A 112 -1.41 29.19 3.14
N LEU A 113 -1.41 29.12 4.48
CA LEU A 113 -0.74 28.04 5.21
C LEU A 113 -1.51 26.72 5.08
N GLY A 114 -2.83 26.75 5.12
CA GLY A 114 -3.65 25.56 4.92
C GLY A 114 -3.41 24.94 3.54
N ALA A 115 -3.33 25.76 2.49
CA ALA A 115 -2.97 25.29 1.16
C ALA A 115 -1.53 24.74 1.13
N ALA A 116 -0.56 25.44 1.73
CA ALA A 116 0.80 24.94 1.79
C ALA A 116 0.90 23.58 2.50
N TYR A 117 0.23 23.42 3.64
CA TYR A 117 0.23 22.17 4.39
C TYR A 117 -0.62 21.06 3.78
N ALA A 118 -1.54 21.36 2.86
CA ALA A 118 -2.39 20.35 2.21
C ALA A 118 -1.68 19.56 1.09
N TRP A 119 -0.36 19.72 0.90
CA TRP A 119 0.42 18.97 -0.11
C TRP A 119 0.22 17.45 -0.05
N PRO A 120 -0.06 16.79 1.10
CA PRO A 120 -0.33 15.36 1.15
C PRO A 120 -1.53 14.90 0.34
N VAL A 121 -2.40 15.82 -0.09
CA VAL A 121 -3.50 15.50 -1.02
C VAL A 121 -3.01 14.92 -2.34
N VAL A 122 -1.87 15.40 -2.83
CA VAL A 122 -1.30 14.98 -4.13
C VAL A 122 -0.86 13.51 -4.11
N PRO A 123 0.02 13.04 -3.17
CA PRO A 123 0.38 11.64 -3.10
C PRO A 123 -0.81 10.72 -2.80
N VAL A 124 -1.78 11.17 -2.01
CA VAL A 124 -2.99 10.39 -1.71
C VAL A 124 -3.81 10.13 -2.96
N ILE A 125 -4.12 11.17 -3.74
CA ILE A 125 -4.82 11.01 -5.02
C ILE A 125 -4.00 10.16 -5.98
N ALA A 126 -2.67 10.38 -6.03
CA ALA A 126 -1.78 9.61 -6.89
C ALA A 126 -1.78 8.11 -6.56
N VAL A 127 -1.91 7.74 -5.28
CA VAL A 127 -2.04 6.35 -4.84
C VAL A 127 -3.42 5.78 -5.22
N ILE A 128 -4.50 6.53 -5.02
CA ILE A 128 -5.86 6.08 -5.37
C ILE A 128 -6.00 5.89 -6.89
N ASP A 129 -5.47 6.82 -7.68
CA ASP A 129 -5.61 6.84 -9.14
C ASP A 129 -4.40 6.23 -9.88
N ARG A 130 -3.44 5.66 -9.17
CA ARG A 130 -2.24 5.02 -9.72
C ARG A 130 -1.52 5.91 -10.74
N TRP A 131 -1.22 7.14 -10.35
CA TRP A 131 -0.52 8.07 -11.23
C TRP A 131 0.88 7.56 -11.57
N ARG A 132 1.29 7.78 -12.83
CA ARG A 132 2.68 7.57 -13.23
C ARG A 132 3.60 8.51 -12.45
N ARG A 133 4.78 8.05 -12.07
CA ARG A 133 5.76 8.82 -11.27
C ARG A 133 6.03 10.22 -11.83
N ARG A 134 6.12 10.36 -13.17
CA ARG A 134 6.33 11.68 -13.82
C ARG A 134 5.18 12.64 -13.51
N ARG A 135 3.93 12.18 -13.59
CA ARG A 135 2.75 13.00 -13.26
C ARG A 135 2.73 13.40 -11.79
N LEU A 136 3.06 12.47 -10.89
CA LEU A 136 3.13 12.74 -9.46
C LEU A 136 4.19 13.79 -9.14
N VAL A 137 5.44 13.61 -9.63
CA VAL A 137 6.54 14.56 -9.42
C VAL A 137 6.18 15.94 -10.00
N GLY A 138 5.61 15.99 -11.21
CA GLY A 138 5.16 17.24 -11.81
C GLY A 138 4.09 17.95 -10.98
N ALA A 139 3.10 17.21 -10.46
CA ALA A 139 2.06 17.78 -9.60
C ALA A 139 2.60 18.28 -8.26
N LEU A 140 3.55 17.56 -7.65
CA LEU A 140 4.20 17.98 -6.41
C LEU A 140 5.07 19.23 -6.62
N LEU A 141 5.82 19.31 -7.71
CA LEU A 141 6.58 20.50 -8.06
C LEU A 141 5.66 21.71 -8.31
N LEU A 142 4.56 21.49 -9.05
CA LEU A 142 3.57 22.55 -9.27
C LEU A 142 2.95 23.04 -7.95
N TRP A 143 2.59 22.10 -7.04
CA TRP A 143 2.09 22.44 -5.72
C TRP A 143 3.12 23.24 -4.91
N PHE A 144 4.38 22.83 -4.93
CA PHE A 144 5.46 23.49 -4.21
C PHE A 144 5.65 24.94 -4.71
N VAL A 145 5.67 25.14 -6.03
CA VAL A 145 5.77 26.48 -6.65
C VAL A 145 4.54 27.33 -6.30
N ALA A 146 3.34 26.76 -6.42
CA ALA A 146 2.10 27.46 -6.06
C ALA A 146 2.06 27.85 -4.57
N ALA A 147 2.52 26.98 -3.67
CA ALA A 147 2.61 27.27 -2.25
C ALA A 147 3.61 28.41 -1.94
N ILE A 148 4.78 28.43 -2.61
CA ILE A 148 5.73 29.54 -2.49
C ILE A 148 5.07 30.84 -2.96
N ALA A 149 4.40 30.84 -4.10
CA ALA A 149 3.72 32.04 -4.63
C ALA A 149 2.63 32.54 -3.66
N LEU A 150 1.80 31.64 -3.11
CA LEU A 150 0.77 31.99 -2.12
C LEU A 150 1.37 32.55 -0.84
N LEU A 151 2.45 31.97 -0.34
CA LEU A 151 3.13 32.44 0.86
C LEU A 151 3.81 33.79 0.62
N SER A 152 4.44 33.99 -0.53
CA SER A 152 5.06 35.27 -0.91
C SER A 152 4.00 36.38 -1.04
N TRP A 153 2.80 36.08 -1.53
CA TRP A 153 1.68 37.03 -1.57
C TRP A 153 1.16 37.41 -0.17
N ARG A 154 1.27 36.49 0.81
CA ARG A 154 0.84 36.73 2.19
C ARG A 154 1.80 37.61 2.96
N VAL A 155 3.10 37.43 2.75
CA VAL A 155 4.15 38.00 3.59
C VAL A 155 4.31 39.48 3.28
N ASN A 156 4.36 40.29 4.34
CA ASN A 156 4.71 41.71 4.28
C ASN A 156 6.23 41.85 4.12
N GLU A 157 6.71 43.05 3.81
CA GLU A 157 8.10 43.41 3.46
C GLU A 157 9.21 42.92 4.41
N ASN A 158 8.86 42.42 5.61
CA ASN A 158 9.80 42.01 6.66
C ASN A 158 10.33 40.56 6.53
N VAL A 159 9.81 39.74 5.60
CA VAL A 159 10.27 38.36 5.43
C VAL A 159 10.85 38.20 4.03
N SER A 160 12.13 37.83 3.94
CA SER A 160 12.79 37.66 2.66
C SER A 160 12.32 36.41 1.92
N PHE A 161 12.33 36.46 0.59
CA PHE A 161 12.03 35.29 -0.24
C PHE A 161 12.91 34.08 0.10
N THR A 162 14.17 34.30 0.45
CA THR A 162 15.12 33.26 0.87
C THR A 162 14.69 32.56 2.15
N GLN A 163 14.09 33.28 3.11
CA GLN A 163 13.54 32.69 4.33
C GLN A 163 12.32 31.83 4.03
N ILE A 164 11.43 32.26 3.14
CA ILE A 164 10.27 31.46 2.71
C ILE A 164 10.77 30.18 2.02
N LEU A 165 11.71 30.30 1.09
CA LEU A 165 12.27 29.17 0.37
C LEU A 165 12.96 28.19 1.31
N PHE A 166 13.74 28.67 2.27
CA PHE A 166 14.39 27.86 3.26
C PHE A 166 13.37 27.08 4.12
N TRP A 167 12.38 27.80 4.66
CA TRP A 167 11.31 27.15 5.44
C TRP A 167 10.54 26.11 4.61
N MET A 168 10.12 26.45 3.39
CA MET A 168 9.42 25.54 2.49
C MET A 168 10.24 24.29 2.19
N THR A 169 11.55 24.44 1.99
CA THR A 169 12.43 23.29 1.68
C THR A 169 12.49 22.32 2.86
N PHE A 170 12.59 22.79 4.07
CA PHE A 170 12.73 21.94 5.26
C PHE A 170 11.39 21.45 5.80
N ASP A 171 10.34 22.27 5.78
CA ASP A 171 9.04 21.92 6.39
C ASP A 171 8.13 21.11 5.43
N ILE A 172 8.31 21.27 4.13
CA ILE A 172 7.51 20.59 3.09
C ILE A 172 8.40 19.77 2.15
N GLY A 173 9.45 20.35 1.61
CA GLY A 173 10.28 19.71 0.59
C GLY A 173 10.96 18.43 1.08
N LEU A 174 11.57 18.46 2.25
CA LEU A 174 12.22 17.29 2.82
C LEU A 174 11.20 16.17 3.15
N PRO A 175 10.08 16.38 3.87
CA PRO A 175 9.04 15.39 4.04
C PRO A 175 8.50 14.83 2.73
N LEU A 176 8.35 15.67 1.71
CA LEU A 176 7.88 15.28 0.39
C LEU A 176 8.85 14.30 -0.31
N ILE A 177 10.17 14.55 -0.21
CA ILE A 177 11.20 13.63 -0.72
C ILE A 177 11.13 12.29 0.02
N VAL A 178 11.03 12.32 1.35
CA VAL A 178 10.92 11.12 2.20
C VAL A 178 9.69 10.29 1.83
N VAL A 179 8.53 10.94 1.71
CA VAL A 179 7.27 10.28 1.31
C VAL A 179 7.40 9.67 -0.09
N THR A 180 7.99 10.42 -1.03
CA THR A 180 8.18 9.92 -2.40
C THR A 180 9.08 8.68 -2.44
N ALA A 181 10.16 8.69 -1.66
CA ALA A 181 11.11 7.57 -1.61
C ALA A 181 10.54 6.32 -0.93
N LEU A 182 9.76 6.47 0.14
CA LEU A 182 9.36 5.38 1.03
C LEU A 182 7.92 4.91 0.82
N CYS A 183 6.99 5.81 0.48
CA CYS A 183 5.57 5.49 0.41
C CYS A 183 5.06 5.26 -1.01
N LEU A 184 5.79 5.69 -2.04
CA LEU A 184 5.32 5.68 -3.42
C LEU A 184 6.13 4.75 -4.35
N GLY A 185 7.16 4.10 -3.84
CA GLY A 185 7.94 3.10 -4.57
C GLY A 185 7.31 1.71 -4.47
N GLY A 186 7.23 0.94 -5.56
CA GLY A 186 6.62 -0.40 -5.57
C GLY A 186 7.19 -1.34 -4.49
N ALA A 187 8.54 -1.43 -4.39
CA ALA A 187 9.19 -2.32 -3.42
C ALA A 187 9.21 -1.77 -1.98
N THR A 188 9.19 -0.45 -1.81
CA THR A 188 9.29 0.22 -0.51
C THR A 188 7.93 0.53 0.11
N ARG A 189 6.86 0.61 -0.69
CA ARG A 189 5.52 1.01 -0.26
C ARG A 189 4.94 0.18 0.88
N ALA A 190 5.19 -1.12 0.90
CA ALA A 190 4.66 -2.00 1.94
C ALA A 190 5.38 -1.84 3.29
N VAL A 191 6.67 -1.52 3.26
CA VAL A 191 7.57 -1.53 4.43
C VAL A 191 8.00 -0.13 4.83
N GLY A 192 8.22 0.76 3.86
CA GLY A 192 8.73 2.12 4.06
C GLY A 192 7.91 2.95 5.05
N PRO A 193 6.56 2.96 4.96
CA PRO A 193 5.72 3.71 5.88
C PRO A 193 5.93 3.36 7.36
N TRP A 194 6.28 2.13 7.66
CA TRP A 194 6.59 1.69 9.02
C TRP A 194 8.04 1.97 9.41
N LEU A 195 8.99 1.79 8.50
CA LEU A 195 10.41 1.98 8.77
C LEU A 195 10.79 3.46 8.93
N ALA A 196 10.14 4.37 8.20
CA ALA A 196 10.48 5.79 8.26
C ALA A 196 10.35 6.37 9.68
N PRO A 197 9.21 6.31 10.37
CA PRO A 197 9.10 6.80 11.73
C PRO A 197 10.01 6.04 12.70
N LEU A 198 10.21 4.74 12.49
CA LEU A 198 11.13 3.95 13.30
C LEU A 198 12.56 4.49 13.23
N PHE A 199 13.13 4.67 12.04
CA PHE A 199 14.49 5.17 11.91
C PHE A 199 14.64 6.63 12.33
N ILE A 200 13.58 7.46 12.21
CA ILE A 200 13.57 8.81 12.77
C ILE A 200 13.76 8.74 14.28
N VAL A 201 12.99 7.90 14.98
CA VAL A 201 13.10 7.73 16.44
C VAL A 201 14.46 7.16 16.80
N LEU A 202 15.00 6.19 16.09
CA LEU A 202 16.31 5.60 16.35
C LEU A 202 17.45 6.61 16.16
N CYS A 203 17.45 7.38 15.07
CA CYS A 203 18.45 8.42 14.84
C CYS A 203 18.37 9.54 15.89
N TRP A 204 17.15 9.88 16.31
CA TRP A 204 16.95 10.83 17.40
C TRP A 204 17.51 10.30 18.73
N ALA A 205 17.24 9.04 19.05
CA ALA A 205 17.79 8.38 20.23
C ALA A 205 19.33 8.33 20.20
N SER A 206 19.93 8.10 19.02
CA SER A 206 21.39 8.18 18.85
C SER A 206 21.91 9.58 19.17
N GLN A 207 21.24 10.62 18.67
CA GLN A 207 21.65 12.00 18.95
C GLN A 207 21.55 12.32 20.44
N ALA A 208 20.46 11.90 21.11
CA ALA A 208 20.29 12.06 22.54
C ALA A 208 21.40 11.34 23.34
N GLY A 209 21.82 10.16 22.89
CA GLY A 209 22.95 9.46 23.48
C GLY A 209 24.28 10.21 23.35
N VAL A 210 24.54 10.79 22.17
CA VAL A 210 25.73 11.63 21.96
C VAL A 210 25.67 12.93 22.77
N ASP A 211 24.50 13.57 22.85
CA ASP A 211 24.32 14.78 23.67
C ASP A 211 24.50 14.46 25.17
N LEU A 212 24.06 13.28 25.64
CA LEU A 212 24.33 12.78 26.99
C LEU A 212 25.84 12.58 27.22
N LEU A 213 26.53 11.99 26.24
CA LEU A 213 27.99 11.82 26.32
C LEU A 213 28.70 13.19 26.49
N ASN A 214 28.33 14.19 25.68
CA ASN A 214 28.87 15.54 25.78
C ASN A 214 28.59 16.17 27.16
N LEU A 215 27.36 16.03 27.68
CA LEU A 215 26.99 16.52 29.00
C LEU A 215 27.84 15.88 30.12
N LEU A 216 28.06 14.55 30.04
CA LEU A 216 28.88 13.83 31.00
C LEU A 216 30.36 14.27 30.95
N PHE A 217 30.88 14.61 29.76
CA PHE A 217 32.20 15.19 29.58
C PHE A 217 32.31 16.57 30.22
N GLU A 218 31.36 17.47 29.97
CA GLU A 218 31.31 18.81 30.53
C GLU A 218 31.24 18.79 32.06
N GLN A 219 30.45 17.86 32.60
CA GLN A 219 30.30 17.68 34.06
C GLN A 219 31.45 16.91 34.72
N ARG A 220 32.48 16.49 33.96
CA ARG A 220 33.58 15.66 34.44
C ARG A 220 33.12 14.42 35.22
N SER A 221 32.06 13.78 34.78
CA SER A 221 31.44 12.63 35.44
C SER A 221 32.44 11.45 35.61
N PRO A 222 32.49 10.81 36.79
CA PRO A 222 33.31 9.60 37.01
C PRO A 222 33.02 8.47 35.99
N LEU A 223 31.79 8.39 35.50
CA LEU A 223 31.35 7.42 34.52
C LEU A 223 32.11 7.56 33.20
N ILE A 224 32.42 8.79 32.78
CA ILE A 224 33.18 9.05 31.57
C ILE A 224 34.63 8.56 31.71
N TYR A 225 35.27 8.82 32.82
CA TYR A 225 36.65 8.34 33.07
C TYR A 225 36.71 6.83 33.09
N TRP A 226 35.70 6.17 33.65
CA TRP A 226 35.59 4.73 33.65
C TRP A 226 35.40 4.18 32.19
N VAL A 227 34.49 4.75 31.40
CA VAL A 227 34.26 4.34 30.00
C VAL A 227 35.53 4.52 29.16
N VAL A 228 36.21 5.67 29.27
CA VAL A 228 37.45 5.97 28.51
C VAL A 228 38.61 5.10 28.94
N SER A 229 38.65 4.64 30.21
CA SER A 229 39.69 3.72 30.68
C SER A 229 39.58 2.32 30.07
N TRP A 230 38.39 1.90 29.67
CA TRP A 230 38.13 0.56 29.12
C TRP A 230 37.94 0.55 27.60
N LEU A 231 37.49 1.63 27.00
CA LEU A 231 37.11 1.69 25.58
C LEU A 231 37.91 2.78 24.85
N PRO A 232 38.38 2.49 23.62
CA PRO A 232 38.89 3.53 22.72
C PRO A 232 37.83 4.62 22.49
N PRO A 233 38.21 5.89 22.25
CA PRO A 233 37.25 6.99 22.10
C PRO A 233 36.15 6.74 21.08
N ILE A 234 36.49 6.15 19.93
CA ILE A 234 35.51 5.79 18.87
C ILE A 234 34.49 4.76 19.38
N ALA A 235 34.94 3.76 20.13
CA ALA A 235 34.06 2.74 20.70
C ALA A 235 33.16 3.31 21.80
N GLY A 236 33.64 4.27 22.60
CA GLY A 236 32.84 5.01 23.57
C GLY A 236 31.74 5.82 22.90
N ILE A 237 32.07 6.60 21.86
CA ILE A 237 31.07 7.35 21.08
C ILE A 237 30.06 6.38 20.45
N ALA A 238 30.51 5.28 19.83
CA ALA A 238 29.63 4.30 19.24
C ALA A 238 28.68 3.65 20.28
N LEU A 239 29.17 3.38 21.48
CA LEU A 239 28.36 2.85 22.57
C LEU A 239 27.20 3.81 22.91
N PHE A 240 27.48 5.08 23.15
CA PHE A 240 26.45 6.07 23.47
C PHE A 240 25.49 6.36 22.33
N ALA A 241 25.97 6.29 21.08
CA ALA A 241 25.11 6.45 19.90
C ALA A 241 24.21 5.24 19.65
N LEU A 242 24.68 4.00 19.89
CA LEU A 242 23.95 2.78 19.52
C LEU A 242 23.22 2.12 20.70
N ALA A 243 23.66 2.32 21.96
CA ALA A 243 22.96 1.75 23.10
C ALA A 243 21.46 2.16 23.18
N PRO A 244 21.06 3.40 22.85
CA PRO A 244 19.65 3.78 22.80
C PRO A 244 18.83 2.94 21.79
N TRP A 245 19.44 2.39 20.73
CA TRP A 245 18.76 1.51 19.78
C TRP A 245 18.33 0.19 20.44
N LEU A 246 19.15 -0.35 21.33
CA LEU A 246 18.82 -1.55 22.10
C LEU A 246 17.58 -1.32 22.98
N LEU A 247 17.49 -0.15 23.60
CA LEU A 247 16.33 0.24 24.40
C LEU A 247 15.09 0.48 23.53
N ALA A 248 15.26 1.11 22.36
CA ALA A 248 14.17 1.39 21.42
C ALA A 248 13.68 0.15 20.67
N TRP A 249 14.46 -0.95 20.64
CA TRP A 249 14.11 -2.18 19.92
C TRP A 249 12.79 -2.80 20.40
N TRP A 250 12.58 -2.86 21.72
CA TRP A 250 11.38 -3.44 22.31
C TRP A 250 10.10 -2.67 21.95
N PRO A 251 10.00 -1.36 22.14
CA PRO A 251 8.84 -0.59 21.74
C PRO A 251 8.65 -0.59 20.22
N ALA A 252 9.71 -0.56 19.43
CA ALA A 252 9.63 -0.66 17.98
C ALA A 252 9.03 -1.99 17.52
N LYS A 253 9.48 -3.11 18.10
CA LYS A 253 8.93 -4.44 17.84
C LYS A 253 7.48 -4.56 18.29
N ALA A 254 7.13 -3.97 19.44
CA ALA A 254 5.75 -3.93 19.94
C ALA A 254 4.84 -3.15 18.99
N LEU A 255 5.29 -1.99 18.52
CA LEU A 255 4.56 -1.17 17.55
C LEU A 255 4.36 -1.90 16.23
N GLY A 256 5.41 -2.56 15.70
CA GLY A 256 5.31 -3.36 14.47
C GLY A 256 4.28 -4.48 14.58
N ARG A 257 4.29 -5.22 15.69
CA ARG A 257 3.29 -6.27 15.96
C ARG A 257 1.87 -5.69 16.12
N TRP A 258 1.74 -4.53 16.76
CA TRP A 258 0.45 -3.85 16.87
C TRP A 258 -0.10 -3.44 15.50
N ILE A 259 0.74 -2.82 14.65
CA ILE A 259 0.36 -2.45 13.26
C ILE A 259 -0.05 -3.69 12.48
N ALA A 260 0.75 -4.75 12.51
CA ALA A 260 0.43 -6.01 11.84
C ALA A 260 -0.91 -6.60 12.31
N GLY A 261 -1.12 -6.63 13.64
CA GLY A 261 -2.38 -7.10 14.21
C GLY A 261 -3.57 -6.20 13.87
N ALA A 262 -3.38 -4.88 13.83
CA ALA A 262 -4.43 -3.93 13.44
C ALA A 262 -4.80 -4.08 11.96
N TYR A 263 -3.80 -4.32 11.09
CA TYR A 263 -4.01 -4.59 9.67
C TYR A 263 -4.75 -5.91 9.46
N ALA A 264 -4.34 -6.99 10.13
CA ALA A 264 -5.01 -8.29 10.07
C ALA A 264 -6.46 -8.23 10.58
N ARG A 265 -6.74 -7.44 11.63
CA ARG A 265 -8.11 -7.22 12.14
C ARG A 265 -8.92 -6.17 11.37
N ARG A 266 -8.42 -5.65 10.24
CA ARG A 266 -9.05 -4.61 9.39
C ARG A 266 -9.34 -3.29 10.11
N GLN A 267 -8.63 -3.01 11.16
CA GLN A 267 -8.70 -1.72 11.84
C GLN A 267 -7.99 -0.64 11.01
N ILE A 268 -6.99 -1.06 10.22
CA ILE A 268 -6.19 -0.21 9.32
C ILE A 268 -6.19 -0.86 7.94
N SER A 269 -6.54 -0.08 6.91
CA SER A 269 -6.41 -0.47 5.51
C SER A 269 -5.06 -0.04 4.93
N GLU A 270 -4.74 -0.53 3.73
CA GLU A 270 -3.54 -0.09 3.01
C GLU A 270 -3.52 1.42 2.76
N LEU A 271 -4.65 2.02 2.38
CA LEU A 271 -4.73 3.47 2.15
C LEU A 271 -4.57 4.26 3.44
N PHE A 272 -5.26 3.87 4.52
CA PHE A 272 -5.10 4.52 5.82
C PHE A 272 -3.70 4.33 6.40
N TYR A 273 -3.06 3.19 6.17
CA TYR A 273 -1.67 2.94 6.56
C TYR A 273 -0.72 3.93 5.87
N LEU A 274 -0.84 4.06 4.54
CA LEU A 274 -0.06 5.01 3.75
C LEU A 274 -0.37 6.46 4.14
N PHE A 275 -1.64 6.80 4.28
CA PHE A 275 -2.09 8.14 4.64
C PHE A 275 -1.55 8.56 6.01
N THR A 276 -1.62 7.67 7.00
CA THR A 276 -1.09 7.90 8.34
C THR A 276 0.42 8.12 8.30
N ALA A 277 1.16 7.33 7.54
CA ALA A 277 2.60 7.48 7.40
C ALA A 277 2.99 8.80 6.73
N VAL A 278 2.27 9.21 5.67
CA VAL A 278 2.50 10.50 5.00
C VAL A 278 2.35 11.66 5.99
N TRP A 279 1.28 11.66 6.79
CA TRP A 279 1.06 12.70 7.78
C TRP A 279 2.04 12.61 8.96
N ALA A 280 2.38 11.42 9.44
CA ALA A 280 3.40 11.26 10.47
C ALA A 280 4.74 11.84 10.03
N ILE A 281 5.18 11.57 8.79
CA ILE A 281 6.40 12.14 8.21
C ILE A 281 6.29 13.67 8.10
N ALA A 282 5.14 14.17 7.59
CA ALA A 282 4.93 15.61 7.42
C ALA A 282 4.94 16.40 8.74
N LEU A 283 4.49 15.79 9.84
CA LEU A 283 4.42 16.44 11.16
C LEU A 283 5.67 16.22 12.00
N THR A 284 6.52 15.26 11.65
CA THR A 284 7.75 14.98 12.43
C THR A 284 8.73 16.13 12.41
N GLY A 285 8.93 16.82 11.28
CA GLY A 285 9.83 17.98 11.18
C GLY A 285 9.44 19.10 12.13
N PRO A 286 8.21 19.62 12.07
CA PRO A 286 7.68 20.60 13.03
C PRO A 286 7.77 20.15 14.49
N ALA A 287 7.37 18.91 14.80
CA ALA A 287 7.45 18.38 16.17
C ALA A 287 8.90 18.38 16.70
N LEU A 288 9.86 17.98 15.89
CA LEU A 288 11.27 18.03 16.26
C LEU A 288 11.78 19.47 16.41
N GLY A 289 11.32 20.39 15.55
CA GLY A 289 11.63 21.83 15.67
C GLY A 289 11.09 22.43 16.97
N ALA A 290 9.88 22.06 17.35
CA ALA A 290 9.23 22.54 18.57
C ALA A 290 9.80 21.92 19.86
N LEU A 291 10.49 20.78 19.78
CA LEU A 291 11.02 20.07 20.96
C LEU A 291 12.00 20.92 21.76
N ALA A 292 12.80 21.77 21.10
CA ALA A 292 13.77 22.66 21.76
C ALA A 292 13.10 23.75 22.58
N SER A 293 11.90 24.20 22.22
CA SER A 293 11.15 25.27 22.91
C SER A 293 10.06 24.73 23.84
N LEU A 294 9.39 23.66 23.46
CA LEU A 294 8.23 23.11 24.18
C LEU A 294 8.55 21.81 24.94
N GLY A 295 9.78 21.28 24.83
CA GLY A 295 10.10 19.98 25.41
C GLY A 295 9.11 18.90 24.91
N TRP A 296 8.63 18.03 25.81
CA TRP A 296 7.65 16.99 25.48
C TRP A 296 6.30 17.54 25.00
N GLY A 297 6.00 18.83 25.27
CA GLY A 297 4.82 19.53 24.70
C GLY A 297 4.82 19.57 23.17
N ALA A 298 5.98 19.38 22.51
CA ALA A 298 6.07 19.29 21.05
C ALA A 298 5.25 18.15 20.43
N LEU A 299 4.86 17.15 21.23
CA LEU A 299 3.96 16.08 20.78
C LEU A 299 2.56 16.60 20.37
N ILE A 300 2.20 17.82 20.77
CA ILE A 300 0.97 18.49 20.34
C ILE A 300 0.92 18.67 18.81
N GLU A 301 2.07 18.75 18.14
CA GLU A 301 2.15 18.83 16.67
C GLU A 301 1.52 17.63 15.95
N PHE A 302 1.39 16.47 16.64
CA PHE A 302 0.69 15.30 16.11
C PHE A 302 -0.82 15.31 16.37
N LEU A 303 -1.36 16.27 17.13
CA LEU A 303 -2.80 16.35 17.44
C LEU A 303 -3.70 16.34 16.19
N PRO A 304 -3.33 17.00 15.06
CA PRO A 304 -4.14 16.92 13.84
C PRO A 304 -4.34 15.50 13.30
N MET A 305 -3.47 14.53 13.62
CA MET A 305 -3.64 13.13 13.21
C MET A 305 -4.85 12.45 13.86
N LEU A 306 -5.44 13.00 14.91
CA LEU A 306 -6.67 12.48 15.52
C LEU A 306 -7.86 12.50 14.55
N TRP A 307 -7.81 13.30 13.49
CA TRP A 307 -8.80 13.23 12.41
C TRP A 307 -8.75 11.92 11.61
N ILE A 308 -7.63 11.20 11.63
CA ILE A 308 -7.48 9.93 10.88
C ILE A 308 -8.45 8.85 11.39
N PRO A 309 -8.48 8.50 12.69
CA PRO A 309 -9.46 7.54 13.21
C PRO A 309 -10.90 8.04 13.05
N VAL A 310 -11.16 9.35 13.18
CA VAL A 310 -12.49 9.93 12.93
C VAL A 310 -12.89 9.76 11.47
N GLY A 311 -12.00 10.06 10.53
CA GLY A 311 -12.24 9.86 9.09
C GLY A 311 -12.46 8.39 8.74
N ALA A 312 -11.68 7.48 9.32
CA ALA A 312 -11.85 6.04 9.13
C ALA A 312 -13.22 5.57 9.64
N TRP A 313 -13.66 6.05 10.80
CA TRP A 313 -14.98 5.75 11.34
C TRP A 313 -16.12 6.29 10.45
N LEU A 314 -16.01 7.52 9.98
CA LEU A 314 -16.99 8.12 9.08
C LEU A 314 -17.08 7.37 7.74
N MET A 315 -15.94 7.00 7.14
CA MET A 315 -15.92 6.25 5.90
C MET A 315 -16.49 4.84 6.08
N ARG A 316 -16.19 4.18 7.20
CA ARG A 316 -16.75 2.87 7.53
C ARG A 316 -18.28 2.94 7.67
N SER A 317 -18.81 3.93 8.38
CA SER A 317 -20.26 4.10 8.54
C SER A 317 -20.96 4.34 7.20
N GLN A 318 -20.34 5.05 6.27
CA GLN A 318 -20.85 5.20 4.89
C GLN A 318 -20.77 3.89 4.09
N ALA A 319 -19.70 3.11 4.25
CA ALA A 319 -19.56 1.81 3.59
C ALA A 319 -20.60 0.78 4.11
N GLU A 320 -20.94 0.81 5.39
CA GLU A 320 -21.94 -0.06 6.01
C GLU A 320 -23.38 0.30 5.59
N GLN A 321 -23.63 1.52 5.10
CA GLN A 321 -24.93 1.94 4.53
C GLN A 321 -25.17 1.43 3.10
N ARG A 322 -24.19 0.77 2.48
CA ARG A 322 -24.38 0.15 1.16
C ARG A 322 -25.35 -1.04 1.26
N PRO A 323 -26.05 -1.40 0.17
CA PRO A 323 -26.95 -2.54 0.17
C PRO A 323 -26.30 -3.79 0.74
N SER A 324 -27.02 -4.48 1.63
CA SER A 324 -26.56 -5.75 2.22
C SER A 324 -26.71 -6.86 1.18
N GLY A 325 -25.63 -7.61 0.95
CA GLY A 325 -25.61 -8.74 0.05
C GLY A 325 -24.17 -9.19 -0.27
N ARG A 326 -24.06 -10.27 -1.01
CA ARG A 326 -22.75 -10.78 -1.42
C ARG A 326 -22.15 -9.88 -2.52
N PRO A 327 -20.94 -9.31 -2.34
CA PRO A 327 -20.28 -8.57 -3.40
C PRO A 327 -19.85 -9.52 -4.53
N PRO A 328 -19.82 -9.06 -5.79
CA PRO A 328 -19.32 -9.86 -6.88
C PRO A 328 -17.83 -10.20 -6.69
N THR A 329 -17.45 -11.42 -7.06
CA THR A 329 -16.07 -11.90 -6.94
C THR A 329 -15.46 -12.09 -8.32
N LEU A 330 -14.34 -11.42 -8.56
CA LEU A 330 -13.54 -11.49 -9.78
C LEU A 330 -12.35 -12.42 -9.58
N LEU A 331 -12.27 -13.48 -10.40
CA LEU A 331 -11.06 -14.26 -10.52
C LEU A 331 -10.16 -13.65 -11.60
N VAL A 332 -8.89 -13.44 -11.26
CA VAL A 332 -7.88 -12.92 -12.19
C VAL A 332 -6.92 -14.05 -12.57
N LEU A 333 -6.86 -14.34 -13.87
CA LEU A 333 -5.95 -15.31 -14.48
C LEU A 333 -5.05 -14.60 -15.51
N ARG A 334 -3.84 -15.11 -15.74
CA ARG A 334 -2.91 -14.43 -16.63
C ARG A 334 -1.76 -15.33 -17.07
N VAL A 335 -1.12 -14.97 -18.16
CA VAL A 335 0.16 -15.54 -18.56
C VAL A 335 1.22 -15.12 -17.54
N PHE A 336 1.92 -16.08 -16.95
CA PHE A 336 2.99 -15.82 -15.99
C PHE A 336 4.23 -15.25 -16.69
N GLN A 337 4.24 -13.94 -16.94
CA GLN A 337 5.37 -13.22 -17.51
C GLN A 337 5.61 -11.93 -16.72
N GLN A 338 6.88 -11.63 -16.47
CA GLN A 338 7.27 -10.36 -15.80
C GLN A 338 7.31 -9.25 -16.85
N ASP A 339 6.18 -8.58 -17.08
CA ASP A 339 6.14 -7.45 -17.99
C ASP A 339 5.32 -6.27 -17.41
N ALA A 340 5.41 -5.13 -18.11
CA ALA A 340 4.66 -3.92 -17.76
C ALA A 340 3.13 -4.09 -17.87
N ASN A 341 2.65 -5.11 -18.58
CA ASN A 341 1.23 -5.38 -18.76
C ASN A 341 0.58 -5.81 -17.46
N VAL A 342 1.28 -6.61 -16.65
CA VAL A 342 0.78 -7.05 -15.33
C VAL A 342 0.55 -5.87 -14.42
N GLN A 343 1.54 -4.97 -14.32
CA GLN A 343 1.41 -3.77 -13.49
C GLN A 343 0.26 -2.88 -13.98
N ASP A 344 0.12 -2.69 -15.27
CA ASP A 344 -0.97 -1.91 -15.88
C ASP A 344 -2.35 -2.52 -15.56
N LEU A 345 -2.48 -3.85 -15.61
CA LEU A 345 -3.70 -4.56 -15.24
C LEU A 345 -4.11 -4.29 -13.79
N PHE A 346 -3.16 -4.45 -12.85
CA PHE A 346 -3.41 -4.19 -11.44
C PHE A 346 -3.72 -2.73 -11.16
N ASP A 347 -2.93 -1.81 -11.70
CA ASP A 347 -3.04 -0.38 -11.43
C ASP A 347 -4.33 0.23 -11.99
N ARG A 348 -4.89 -0.31 -13.08
CA ARG A 348 -6.04 0.30 -13.75
C ARG A 348 -7.34 -0.46 -13.58
N VAL A 349 -7.31 -1.77 -13.70
CA VAL A 349 -8.53 -2.59 -13.72
C VAL A 349 -8.84 -3.12 -12.32
N ILE A 350 -7.89 -3.80 -11.69
CA ILE A 350 -8.12 -4.46 -10.41
C ILE A 350 -8.38 -3.44 -9.30
N ASP A 351 -7.60 -2.35 -9.22
CA ASP A 351 -7.84 -1.31 -8.23
C ASP A 351 -9.21 -0.61 -8.38
N ARG A 352 -9.72 -0.52 -9.61
CA ARG A 352 -11.08 -0.01 -9.86
C ARG A 352 -12.15 -1.02 -9.47
N TRP A 353 -11.95 -2.31 -9.81
CA TRP A 353 -12.87 -3.37 -9.41
C TRP A 353 -13.02 -3.48 -7.90
N ARG A 354 -11.93 -3.37 -7.15
CA ARG A 354 -11.89 -3.42 -5.67
C ARG A 354 -12.79 -2.41 -4.97
N LEU A 355 -13.31 -1.42 -5.66
CA LEU A 355 -14.28 -0.46 -5.10
C LEU A 355 -15.69 -1.06 -4.97
N THR A 356 -15.98 -2.15 -5.66
CA THR A 356 -17.33 -2.72 -5.76
C THR A 356 -17.37 -4.24 -5.62
N GLY A 357 -16.25 -4.94 -5.70
CA GLY A 357 -16.21 -6.39 -5.64
C GLY A 357 -14.90 -6.96 -5.11
N ASN A 358 -14.97 -8.22 -4.71
CA ASN A 358 -13.81 -9.00 -4.29
C ASN A 358 -12.93 -9.37 -5.47
N THR A 359 -11.63 -9.51 -5.21
CA THR A 359 -10.65 -10.01 -6.16
C THR A 359 -9.95 -11.23 -5.58
N VAL A 360 -9.89 -12.30 -6.36
CA VAL A 360 -9.14 -13.50 -6.03
C VAL A 360 -8.21 -13.84 -7.18
N LEU A 361 -7.02 -14.32 -6.89
CA LEU A 361 -6.04 -14.70 -7.91
C LEU A 361 -5.10 -15.81 -7.44
N ILE A 362 -4.54 -16.52 -8.40
CA ILE A 362 -3.42 -17.44 -8.18
C ILE A 362 -2.14 -16.65 -8.45
N ALA A 363 -1.31 -16.53 -7.41
CA ALA A 363 -0.08 -15.76 -7.48
C ALA A 363 1.06 -16.62 -8.00
N GLY A 364 1.67 -16.20 -9.10
CA GLY A 364 2.91 -16.75 -9.63
C GLY A 364 4.14 -15.93 -9.18
N THR A 365 5.32 -16.39 -9.57
CA THR A 365 6.60 -15.74 -9.25
C THR A 365 6.75 -14.32 -9.78
N ASP A 366 5.99 -13.97 -10.81
CA ASP A 366 5.96 -12.67 -11.46
C ASP A 366 5.24 -11.59 -10.64
N VAL A 367 4.15 -11.95 -9.93
CA VAL A 367 3.41 -11.01 -9.06
C VAL A 367 4.27 -10.51 -7.91
N LEU A 368 5.14 -11.38 -7.37
CA LEU A 368 6.02 -11.05 -6.25
C LEU A 368 6.93 -9.84 -6.48
N SER A 369 7.14 -9.46 -7.74
CA SER A 369 7.95 -8.29 -8.07
C SER A 369 7.16 -6.98 -8.03
N HIS A 370 5.84 -7.03 -8.17
CA HIS A 370 4.98 -5.85 -8.41
C HIS A 370 3.98 -5.56 -7.31
N THR A 371 3.46 -6.59 -6.65
CA THR A 371 2.45 -6.43 -5.59
C THR A 371 2.97 -7.03 -4.28
N ILE A 372 3.74 -6.24 -3.53
CA ILE A 372 4.06 -6.60 -2.15
C ILE A 372 2.95 -6.04 -1.27
N ASP A 373 2.07 -6.92 -0.79
CA ASP A 373 1.05 -6.55 0.19
C ASP A 373 1.70 -6.36 1.58
N PRO A 374 1.34 -5.32 2.34
CA PRO A 374 1.77 -5.18 3.72
C PRO A 374 1.52 -6.41 4.58
N ASP A 375 0.41 -7.12 4.37
CA ASP A 375 0.06 -8.33 5.11
C ASP A 375 1.05 -9.48 4.88
N ASP A 376 1.56 -9.65 3.66
CA ASP A 376 2.58 -10.65 3.35
C ASP A 376 3.92 -10.32 3.98
N ILE A 377 4.28 -9.05 4.00
CA ILE A 377 5.50 -8.59 4.69
C ILE A 377 5.39 -8.86 6.18
N PHE A 378 4.25 -8.59 6.81
CA PHE A 378 4.05 -8.86 8.22
C PHE A 378 4.10 -10.37 8.51
N ALA A 379 3.49 -11.20 7.65
CA ALA A 379 3.59 -12.66 7.76
C ALA A 379 5.05 -13.15 7.59
N PHE A 380 5.81 -12.52 6.68
CA PHE A 380 7.24 -12.81 6.51
C PHE A 380 8.06 -12.45 7.75
N LEU A 381 7.83 -11.27 8.32
CA LEU A 381 8.54 -10.80 9.53
C LEU A 381 8.21 -11.66 10.76
N ASP A 382 6.99 -12.20 10.83
CA ASP A 382 6.56 -13.14 11.87
C ASP A 382 6.98 -14.60 11.61
N GLY A 383 7.63 -14.89 10.47
CA GLY A 383 8.05 -16.24 10.11
C GLY A 383 6.93 -17.17 9.63
N LYS A 384 5.71 -16.63 9.40
CA LYS A 384 4.49 -17.38 9.04
C LYS A 384 4.18 -17.40 7.55
N LEU A 385 5.11 -16.94 6.71
CA LEU A 385 4.88 -16.84 5.27
C LEU A 385 4.55 -18.19 4.62
N SER A 386 5.13 -19.30 5.12
CA SER A 386 4.85 -20.64 4.62
C SER A 386 3.39 -21.09 4.86
N GLU A 387 2.71 -20.55 5.90
CA GLU A 387 1.32 -20.87 6.19
C GLU A 387 0.35 -20.32 5.13
N ARG A 388 0.80 -19.40 4.27
CA ARG A 388 0.01 -18.83 3.18
C ARG A 388 0.05 -19.66 1.91
N PHE A 389 0.95 -20.66 1.85
CA PHE A 389 1.07 -21.56 0.71
C PHE A 389 0.10 -22.74 0.79
N ILE A 390 -0.43 -23.12 -0.34
CA ILE A 390 -1.19 -24.35 -0.53
C ILE A 390 -0.20 -25.45 -0.86
N HIS A 391 0.23 -26.18 0.17
CA HIS A 391 1.18 -27.27 0.02
C HIS A 391 0.50 -28.58 -0.34
N ARG A 392 -0.72 -28.81 0.13
CA ARG A 392 -1.50 -30.04 -0.02
C ARG A 392 -2.93 -29.73 -0.44
N PRO A 393 -3.65 -30.68 -1.04
CA PRO A 393 -5.05 -30.50 -1.38
C PRO A 393 -5.93 -30.04 -0.19
N GLU A 394 -5.67 -30.54 1.02
CA GLU A 394 -6.41 -30.21 2.22
C GLU A 394 -6.23 -28.74 2.65
N ASP A 395 -5.12 -28.13 2.25
CA ASP A 395 -4.82 -26.71 2.56
C ASP A 395 -5.69 -25.75 1.75
N VAL A 396 -6.26 -26.19 0.61
CA VAL A 396 -7.09 -25.34 -0.28
C VAL A 396 -8.26 -24.76 0.50
N ALA A 397 -9.10 -25.62 1.10
CA ALA A 397 -10.28 -25.19 1.84
C ALA A 397 -9.92 -24.25 3.00
N ARG A 398 -8.86 -24.56 3.75
CA ARG A 398 -8.36 -23.73 4.86
C ARG A 398 -7.91 -22.36 4.36
N ARG A 399 -7.14 -22.31 3.25
CA ARG A 399 -6.65 -21.05 2.70
C ARG A 399 -7.76 -20.18 2.16
N LEU A 400 -8.72 -20.76 1.45
CA LEU A 400 -9.87 -20.04 0.92
C LEU A 400 -10.80 -19.54 2.03
N ALA A 401 -10.99 -20.29 3.12
CA ALA A 401 -11.73 -19.85 4.29
C ALA A 401 -11.07 -18.66 5.01
N ALA A 402 -9.76 -18.47 4.84
CA ALA A 402 -9.02 -17.33 5.38
C ALA A 402 -9.09 -16.07 4.48
N PHE A 403 -9.78 -16.14 3.34
CA PHE A 403 -9.93 -14.98 2.45
C PHE A 403 -10.78 -13.88 3.09
N GLU A 404 -10.35 -12.68 2.87
CA GLU A 404 -11.02 -11.49 3.37
C GLU A 404 -11.97 -10.90 2.32
N LEU A 405 -13.24 -11.31 2.43
CA LEU A 405 -14.30 -10.94 1.47
C LEU A 405 -15.11 -9.70 1.88
N ARG A 406 -14.80 -9.08 3.02
CA ARG A 406 -15.44 -7.83 3.47
C ARG A 406 -14.58 -6.63 3.10
N PRO A 407 -15.18 -5.47 2.84
CA PRO A 407 -14.43 -4.26 2.54
C PRO A 407 -13.69 -3.73 3.78
N ASP A 408 -12.61 -3.00 3.54
CA ASP A 408 -11.91 -2.20 4.53
C ASP A 408 -12.73 -0.93 4.92
N ALA A 409 -12.21 -0.15 5.88
CA ALA A 409 -12.90 1.03 6.41
C ALA A 409 -13.33 2.05 5.33
N GLU A 410 -12.54 2.21 4.28
CA GLU A 410 -12.85 3.09 3.15
C GLU A 410 -13.76 2.47 2.09
N GLY A 411 -14.25 1.25 2.29
CA GLY A 411 -15.14 0.56 1.37
C GLY A 411 -14.46 -0.14 0.19
N ARG A 412 -13.13 -0.30 0.20
CA ARG A 412 -12.39 -1.09 -0.78
C ARG A 412 -12.22 -2.53 -0.31
N TYR A 413 -12.32 -3.47 -1.26
CA TYR A 413 -12.04 -4.88 -1.02
C TYR A 413 -10.56 -5.19 -1.16
N ARG A 414 -10.05 -6.16 -0.40
CA ARG A 414 -8.67 -6.63 -0.53
C ARG A 414 -8.52 -7.56 -1.72
N VAL A 415 -7.30 -7.68 -2.23
CA VAL A 415 -6.93 -8.71 -3.18
C VAL A 415 -6.55 -9.96 -2.38
N ASN A 416 -7.20 -11.07 -2.65
CA ASN A 416 -6.93 -12.35 -2.00
C ASN A 416 -6.07 -13.21 -2.91
N GLU A 417 -4.85 -13.50 -2.48
CA GLU A 417 -3.86 -14.24 -3.27
C GLU A 417 -3.73 -15.68 -2.78
N CYS A 418 -3.77 -16.63 -3.72
CA CYS A 418 -3.42 -18.02 -3.49
C CYS A 418 -1.99 -18.28 -3.95
N TYR A 419 -1.11 -18.62 -3.04
CA TYR A 419 0.23 -19.10 -3.35
C TYR A 419 0.20 -20.61 -3.49
N CYS A 420 0.35 -21.09 -4.74
CA CYS A 420 0.26 -22.51 -5.08
C CYS A 420 1.61 -23.03 -5.57
N HIS A 421 1.79 -24.34 -5.42
CA HIS A 421 2.83 -25.08 -6.14
C HIS A 421 2.29 -25.58 -7.48
N ASP A 422 3.20 -26.01 -8.36
CA ASP A 422 2.86 -26.55 -9.69
C ASP A 422 1.89 -27.75 -9.64
N THR A 423 1.79 -28.42 -8.48
CA THR A 423 0.92 -29.58 -8.27
C THR A 423 -0.43 -29.23 -7.65
N THR A 424 -0.61 -28.02 -7.10
CA THR A 424 -1.83 -27.66 -6.35
C THR A 424 -2.66 -26.54 -6.99
N TRP A 425 -2.12 -25.84 -7.98
CA TRP A 425 -2.79 -24.68 -8.59
C TRP A 425 -4.09 -25.05 -9.31
N GLN A 426 -4.17 -26.24 -9.94
CA GLN A 426 -5.39 -26.69 -10.62
C GLN A 426 -6.54 -26.92 -9.65
N LEU A 427 -6.24 -27.45 -8.45
CA LEU A 427 -7.23 -27.61 -7.39
C LEU A 427 -7.72 -26.27 -6.87
N ALA A 428 -6.79 -25.35 -6.64
CA ALA A 428 -7.13 -23.99 -6.25
C ALA A 428 -7.97 -23.28 -7.31
N LEU A 429 -7.63 -23.44 -8.60
CA LEU A 429 -8.40 -22.89 -9.72
C LEU A 429 -9.85 -23.41 -9.71
N ALA A 430 -10.05 -24.71 -9.57
CA ALA A 430 -11.38 -25.30 -9.55
C ALA A 430 -12.26 -24.74 -8.42
N GLU A 431 -11.72 -24.60 -7.22
CA GLU A 431 -12.44 -24.03 -6.08
C GLU A 431 -12.67 -22.51 -6.20
N LEU A 432 -11.69 -21.77 -6.71
CA LEU A 432 -11.84 -20.35 -6.97
C LEU A 432 -12.92 -20.06 -8.02
N LEU A 433 -13.01 -20.89 -9.06
CA LEU A 433 -14.05 -20.77 -10.09
C LEU A 433 -15.46 -20.96 -9.53
N ARG A 434 -15.65 -21.88 -8.59
CA ARG A 434 -16.96 -22.09 -7.94
C ARG A 434 -17.45 -20.87 -7.15
N SER A 435 -16.52 -20.08 -6.62
CA SER A 435 -16.82 -18.90 -5.81
C SER A 435 -16.81 -17.58 -6.60
N SER A 436 -16.47 -17.63 -7.91
CA SER A 436 -16.28 -16.44 -8.74
C SER A 436 -17.48 -16.20 -9.65
N ASP A 437 -17.85 -14.93 -9.83
CA ASP A 437 -18.95 -14.49 -10.68
C ASP A 437 -18.48 -14.10 -12.08
N ALA A 438 -17.26 -13.57 -12.16
CA ALA A 438 -16.62 -13.15 -13.40
C ALA A 438 -15.15 -13.51 -13.40
N VAL A 439 -14.57 -13.66 -14.58
CA VAL A 439 -13.14 -13.90 -14.75
C VAL A 439 -12.54 -12.84 -15.65
N LEU A 440 -11.40 -12.31 -15.26
CA LEU A 440 -10.53 -11.50 -16.10
C LEU A 440 -9.28 -12.31 -16.42
N MET A 441 -9.09 -12.63 -17.70
CA MET A 441 -7.95 -13.40 -18.18
C MET A 441 -7.03 -12.53 -19.04
N ASP A 442 -5.80 -12.36 -18.62
CA ASP A 442 -4.79 -11.61 -19.37
C ASP A 442 -3.96 -12.58 -20.22
N LEU A 443 -4.26 -12.64 -21.52
CA LEU A 443 -3.55 -13.44 -22.51
C LEU A 443 -2.60 -12.60 -23.38
N ARG A 444 -2.27 -11.40 -23.01
CA ARG A 444 -1.27 -10.61 -23.73
C ARG A 444 0.07 -11.36 -23.72
N ASN A 445 0.68 -11.50 -24.89
CA ASN A 445 1.88 -12.30 -25.14
C ASN A 445 1.69 -13.83 -24.96
N PHE A 446 0.46 -14.34 -24.98
CA PHE A 446 0.19 -15.77 -24.91
C PHE A 446 0.68 -16.49 -26.16
N VAL A 447 1.30 -17.66 -25.96
CA VAL A 447 1.68 -18.62 -27.01
C VAL A 447 1.13 -20.00 -26.69
N ALA A 448 0.82 -20.83 -27.70
CA ALA A 448 0.25 -22.17 -27.54
C ALA A 448 1.14 -23.13 -26.70
N ALA A 449 2.43 -22.82 -26.57
CA ALA A 449 3.33 -23.55 -25.68
C ALA A 449 3.00 -23.39 -24.19
N ASN A 450 2.23 -22.36 -23.81
CA ASN A 450 1.77 -22.11 -22.43
C ASN A 450 0.63 -23.07 -22.05
N LYS A 451 0.95 -24.33 -21.79
CA LYS A 451 -0.03 -25.41 -21.50
C LYS A 451 -0.93 -25.09 -20.30
N GLY A 452 -0.42 -24.36 -19.29
CA GLY A 452 -1.21 -23.93 -18.14
C GLY A 452 -2.36 -23.01 -18.55
N CYS A 453 -2.11 -22.02 -19.40
CA CYS A 453 -3.14 -21.12 -19.90
C CYS A 453 -4.16 -21.81 -20.80
N LEU A 454 -3.74 -22.81 -21.60
CA LEU A 454 -4.66 -23.63 -22.36
C LEU A 454 -5.60 -24.41 -21.43
N TYR A 455 -5.07 -25.08 -20.42
CA TYR A 455 -5.86 -25.76 -19.40
C TYR A 455 -6.86 -24.83 -18.70
N GLU A 456 -6.42 -23.60 -18.36
CA GLU A 456 -7.29 -22.57 -17.77
C GLU A 456 -8.43 -22.21 -18.73
N LEU A 457 -8.15 -21.97 -20.02
CA LEU A 457 -9.16 -21.65 -21.03
C LEU A 457 -10.18 -22.80 -21.23
N GLU A 458 -9.72 -24.04 -21.33
CA GLU A 458 -10.59 -25.23 -21.44
C GLU A 458 -11.47 -25.37 -20.18
N THR A 459 -10.90 -25.17 -18.99
CA THR A 459 -11.63 -25.20 -17.73
C THR A 459 -12.69 -24.10 -17.68
N LEU A 460 -12.37 -22.88 -18.10
CA LEU A 460 -13.30 -21.76 -18.17
C LEU A 460 -14.42 -21.98 -19.18
N SER A 461 -14.13 -22.68 -20.27
CA SER A 461 -15.12 -22.96 -21.32
C SER A 461 -16.25 -23.89 -20.85
N THR A 462 -15.90 -24.80 -19.94
CA THR A 462 -16.82 -25.82 -19.41
C THR A 462 -17.34 -25.53 -18.00
N ALA A 463 -16.81 -24.49 -17.33
CA ALA A 463 -17.15 -24.17 -15.94
C ALA A 463 -18.66 -23.91 -15.75
N PRO A 464 -19.35 -24.66 -14.88
CA PRO A 464 -20.77 -24.42 -14.59
C PRO A 464 -20.95 -23.12 -13.81
N GLY A 465 -22.01 -22.37 -14.11
CA GLY A 465 -22.36 -21.15 -13.39
C GLY A 465 -21.55 -19.90 -13.76
N LEU A 466 -20.42 -20.06 -14.46
CA LEU A 466 -19.62 -18.92 -14.92
C LEU A 466 -20.31 -18.20 -16.09
N LYS A 467 -20.71 -16.95 -15.88
CA LYS A 467 -21.46 -16.18 -16.88
C LYS A 467 -20.54 -15.45 -17.86
N ARG A 468 -19.41 -14.91 -17.40
CA ARG A 468 -18.57 -14.00 -18.20
C ARG A 468 -17.08 -14.19 -17.95
N VAL A 469 -16.33 -14.21 -19.05
CA VAL A 469 -14.86 -14.19 -19.07
C VAL A 469 -14.44 -13.04 -19.98
N VAL A 470 -13.73 -12.06 -19.44
CA VAL A 470 -13.12 -10.97 -20.23
C VAL A 470 -11.68 -11.35 -20.49
N VAL A 471 -11.29 -11.40 -21.76
CA VAL A 471 -9.96 -11.81 -22.20
C VAL A 471 -9.24 -10.61 -22.81
N LEU A 472 -8.08 -10.27 -22.25
CA LEU A 472 -7.20 -9.25 -22.81
C LEU A 472 -6.18 -9.90 -23.74
N VAL A 473 -6.04 -9.38 -24.96
CA VAL A 473 -5.12 -9.87 -25.97
C VAL A 473 -4.33 -8.73 -26.59
N ASN A 474 -3.19 -9.01 -27.21
CA ASN A 474 -2.40 -8.06 -27.98
C ASN A 474 -1.90 -8.69 -29.30
N ASP A 475 -1.14 -7.93 -30.07
CA ASP A 475 -0.63 -8.36 -31.39
C ASP A 475 0.30 -9.60 -31.32
N ARG A 476 0.83 -9.92 -30.14
CA ARG A 476 1.70 -11.08 -29.91
C ARG A 476 0.94 -12.32 -29.40
N THR A 477 -0.37 -12.18 -29.17
CA THR A 477 -1.22 -13.28 -28.70
C THR A 477 -1.54 -14.23 -29.85
N GLU A 478 -1.29 -15.51 -29.68
CA GLU A 478 -1.74 -16.57 -30.62
C GLU A 478 -3.25 -16.80 -30.44
N ILE A 479 -4.07 -15.87 -30.93
CA ILE A 479 -5.53 -15.83 -30.73
C ILE A 479 -6.21 -17.10 -31.23
N ALA A 480 -5.78 -17.65 -32.36
CA ALA A 480 -6.39 -18.85 -32.93
C ALA A 480 -6.31 -20.06 -31.98
N ALA A 481 -5.17 -20.26 -31.32
CA ALA A 481 -5.00 -21.30 -30.32
C ALA A 481 -5.89 -21.09 -29.08
N ALA A 482 -5.98 -19.84 -28.61
CA ALA A 482 -6.85 -19.49 -27.47
C ALA A 482 -8.33 -19.68 -27.80
N GLN A 483 -8.78 -19.29 -29.01
CA GLN A 483 -10.17 -19.47 -29.45
C GLN A 483 -10.53 -20.95 -29.66
N ALA A 484 -9.59 -21.75 -30.18
CA ALA A 484 -9.79 -23.18 -30.29
C ALA A 484 -10.02 -23.86 -28.93
N ALA A 485 -9.27 -23.46 -27.89
CA ALA A 485 -9.44 -23.99 -26.54
C ALA A 485 -10.79 -23.56 -25.90
N THR A 486 -11.43 -22.52 -26.41
CA THR A 486 -12.73 -22.01 -25.90
C THR A 486 -13.93 -22.39 -26.80
N ALA A 487 -13.75 -23.21 -27.82
CA ALA A 487 -14.78 -23.54 -28.80
C ALA A 487 -16.02 -24.22 -28.19
N SER A 488 -15.88 -24.93 -27.07
CA SER A 488 -16.99 -25.58 -26.35
C SER A 488 -17.80 -24.66 -25.46
N ALA A 489 -17.41 -23.38 -25.33
CA ALA A 489 -18.06 -22.44 -24.41
C ALA A 489 -19.45 -22.00 -24.93
N PRO A 490 -20.39 -21.70 -24.02
CA PRO A 490 -21.65 -21.04 -24.38
C PRO A 490 -21.42 -19.73 -25.10
N THR A 491 -22.26 -19.42 -26.07
CA THR A 491 -22.21 -18.17 -26.84
C THR A 491 -22.25 -16.94 -25.89
N GLY A 492 -21.34 -15.99 -26.08
CA GLY A 492 -21.28 -14.75 -25.30
C GLY A 492 -20.56 -14.87 -23.95
N ARG A 493 -20.09 -16.05 -23.55
CA ARG A 493 -19.30 -16.22 -22.32
C ARG A 493 -17.97 -15.45 -22.39
N PHE A 494 -17.27 -15.53 -23.51
CA PHE A 494 -15.96 -14.89 -23.71
C PHE A 494 -16.11 -13.55 -24.44
N VAL A 495 -15.57 -12.49 -23.83
CA VAL A 495 -15.47 -11.14 -24.41
C VAL A 495 -13.99 -10.83 -24.63
N TRP A 496 -13.60 -10.76 -25.90
CA TRP A 496 -12.21 -10.53 -26.31
C TRP A 496 -11.96 -9.04 -26.51
N LEU A 497 -10.99 -8.49 -25.78
CA LEU A 497 -10.60 -7.08 -25.85
C LEU A 497 -9.14 -6.98 -26.30
N ALA A 498 -8.94 -6.42 -27.49
CA ALA A 498 -7.62 -6.25 -28.06
C ALA A 498 -6.97 -4.96 -27.59
N GLN A 499 -5.71 -5.05 -27.18
CA GLN A 499 -4.83 -3.91 -26.99
C GLN A 499 -4.37 -3.41 -28.37
N GLN A 500 -4.49 -2.13 -28.64
CA GLN A 500 -4.06 -1.51 -29.88
C GLN A 500 -2.63 -0.95 -29.74
N GLY A 501 -1.66 -1.66 -30.27
CA GLY A 501 -0.24 -1.30 -30.11
C GLY A 501 0.18 -1.28 -28.64
N GLU A 502 0.73 -0.16 -28.16
CA GLU A 502 1.11 0.03 -26.75
C GLU A 502 -0.04 0.56 -25.87
N VAL A 503 -1.21 0.85 -26.44
CA VAL A 503 -2.34 1.44 -25.70
C VAL A 503 -3.28 0.30 -25.26
N PRO A 504 -3.33 -0.01 -23.95
CA PRO A 504 -4.26 -1.01 -23.44
C PRO A 504 -5.70 -0.50 -23.49
N PRO A 505 -6.70 -1.42 -23.52
CA PRO A 505 -8.12 -1.05 -23.49
C PRO A 505 -8.43 -0.10 -22.33
N ALA A 506 -9.35 0.83 -22.54
CA ALA A 506 -9.78 1.73 -21.47
C ALA A 506 -10.34 0.92 -20.29
N THR A 507 -10.05 1.35 -19.06
CA THR A 507 -10.48 0.66 -17.83
C THR A 507 -11.98 0.38 -17.84
N GLU A 508 -12.80 1.32 -18.31
CA GLU A 508 -14.24 1.16 -18.36
C GLU A 508 -14.69 0.13 -19.40
N GLN A 509 -13.98 -0.02 -20.53
CA GLN A 509 -14.25 -1.06 -21.52
C GLN A 509 -14.04 -2.46 -20.95
N VAL A 510 -13.10 -2.62 -20.01
CA VAL A 510 -12.86 -3.89 -19.31
C VAL A 510 -13.87 -4.11 -18.18
N LEU A 511 -14.17 -3.06 -17.42
CA LEU A 511 -15.08 -3.16 -16.27
C LEU A 511 -16.55 -3.37 -16.67
N THR A 512 -17.00 -2.76 -17.76
CA THR A 512 -18.41 -2.87 -18.19
C THR A 512 -18.86 -4.32 -18.36
N PRO A 513 -18.23 -5.16 -19.19
CA PRO A 513 -18.65 -6.55 -19.35
C PRO A 513 -18.46 -7.39 -18.08
N LEU A 514 -17.53 -7.03 -17.20
CA LEU A 514 -17.33 -7.71 -15.91
C LEU A 514 -18.47 -7.40 -14.92
N LEU A 515 -18.98 -6.17 -14.90
CA LEU A 515 -20.05 -5.73 -14.00
C LEU A 515 -21.44 -6.13 -14.49
N GLU A 516 -21.66 -6.25 -15.79
CA GLU A 516 -22.92 -6.71 -16.38
C GLU A 516 -23.34 -8.13 -15.94
N THR A 517 -22.39 -8.93 -15.47
CA THR A 517 -22.66 -10.29 -14.95
C THR A 517 -23.49 -10.30 -13.67
N SER A 518 -23.46 -9.23 -12.91
CA SER A 518 -24.21 -9.11 -11.66
C SER A 518 -25.66 -8.65 -11.88
N SER A 519 -26.00 -8.19 -13.10
CA SER A 519 -27.30 -7.57 -13.41
C SER A 519 -28.31 -8.52 -14.07
N GLY A 520 -27.93 -9.80 -14.35
CA GLY A 520 -28.76 -10.76 -15.08
C GLY A 520 -29.22 -11.96 -14.27
#